data_7f1156d2d73c98416e98f0668157e558
#
_entry.id   7f1156d2d73c98416e98f0668157e558
#
_cell.length_a   1.000
_cell.length_b   1.000
_cell.length_c   1.000
_cell.angle_alpha   90.00
_cell.angle_beta   90.00
_cell.angle_gamma   90.00
#
_symmetry.space_group_name_H-M   'P 1'
#
loop_
_entity.id
_entity.type
_entity.pdbx_description
1 polymer ?
#
loop_
_entity_poly.entity_id
_entity_poly.type
_entity_poly.pdbx_seq_one_letter_code
_entity_poly.pdbx_strand_id
1 'polypeptide(L)'
;MDTNFSVSPLAKKLGIKSGMTIKLVSQPSCYFDLFNDQFVDFDVQYDPLILKDFILFFIKDKNEFEATLRSLKNELKQNGMIWVSWPKKLSKVETAMSKDIVRKTAIRNGLVDVKVCSVDETWSALKLVIPVKDRK
;
A
#
# COMPACT_ATOMS: atom_id res chain seq x y z
N MET A 1 -23.03 -11.27 14.05
CA MET A 1 -22.70 -11.15 13.22
C MET A 1 -22.12 -10.76 12.51
N ASP A 2 -21.99 -10.56 12.56
CA ASP A 2 -21.74 -10.40 11.69
C ASP A 2 -20.76 -10.54 10.87
N THR A 3 -20.36 -11.41 10.69
CA THR A 3 -19.42 -11.80 9.67
C THR A 3 -19.76 -11.29 8.29
N ASN A 4 -20.96 -11.00 8.06
CA ASN A 4 -21.44 -10.46 6.79
C ASN A 4 -20.81 -9.12 6.44
N PHE A 5 -20.24 -8.47 7.44
CA PHE A 5 -19.61 -7.17 7.23
C PHE A 5 -18.10 -7.26 7.27
N SER A 6 -17.58 -8.48 7.28
CA SER A 6 -16.14 -8.66 7.25
C SER A 6 -15.60 -8.29 5.88
N VAL A 7 -14.48 -7.61 5.88
CA VAL A 7 -13.72 -7.35 4.67
C VAL A 7 -13.06 -8.65 4.21
N SER A 8 -12.55 -8.67 2.98
CA SER A 8 -11.76 -9.81 2.52
C SER A 8 -10.57 -10.02 3.45
N PRO A 9 -10.06 -11.26 3.56
CA PRO A 9 -8.88 -11.51 4.40
C PRO A 9 -7.71 -10.60 4.07
N LEU A 10 -7.48 -10.31 2.80
CA LEU A 10 -6.39 -9.43 2.40
C LEU A 10 -6.63 -8.00 2.86
N ALA A 11 -7.82 -7.45 2.63
CA ALA A 11 -8.12 -6.08 3.05
C ALA A 11 -7.98 -5.92 4.56
N LYS A 12 -8.45 -6.89 5.32
CA LYS A 12 -8.32 -6.87 6.77
C LYS A 12 -6.86 -6.91 7.20
N LYS A 13 -6.07 -7.76 6.55
CA LYS A 13 -4.65 -7.93 6.82
C LYS A 13 -3.88 -6.64 6.55
N LEU A 14 -4.26 -5.91 5.51
CA LEU A 14 -3.63 -4.64 5.15
C LEU A 14 -4.16 -3.45 5.94
N GLY A 15 -5.26 -3.63 6.67
CA GLY A 15 -5.80 -2.59 7.53
C GLY A 15 -6.80 -1.66 6.86
N ILE A 16 -7.44 -2.11 5.78
CA ILE A 16 -8.49 -1.32 5.15
C ILE A 16 -9.75 -1.38 6.01
N LYS A 17 -10.31 -0.21 6.28
CA LYS A 17 -11.52 -0.07 7.08
C LYS A 17 -12.59 0.70 6.32
N SER A 18 -13.84 0.47 6.70
CA SER A 18 -14.96 1.20 6.14
C SER A 18 -14.76 2.71 6.30
N GLY A 19 -15.12 3.46 5.27
CA GLY A 19 -15.01 4.91 5.28
C GLY A 19 -13.65 5.45 4.85
N MET A 20 -12.68 4.59 4.57
CA MET A 20 -11.37 5.05 4.13
C MET A 20 -11.37 5.54 2.69
N THR A 21 -10.54 6.55 2.43
CA THR A 21 -10.19 6.99 1.08
C THR A 21 -8.92 6.26 0.69
N ILE A 22 -8.97 5.50 -0.41
CA ILE A 22 -7.86 4.65 -0.82
C ILE A 22 -7.41 4.95 -2.26
N LYS A 23 -6.17 4.59 -2.57
CA LYS A 23 -5.62 4.65 -3.92
C LYS A 23 -4.83 3.38 -4.18
N LEU A 24 -5.05 2.79 -5.35
CA LEU A 24 -4.29 1.62 -5.81
C LEU A 24 -3.42 2.08 -6.97
N VAL A 25 -2.12 1.79 -6.92
CA VAL A 25 -1.17 2.24 -7.93
C VAL A 25 -0.51 1.03 -8.58
N SER A 26 -0.66 0.93 -9.91
CA SER A 26 -0.06 -0.13 -10.73
C SER A 26 -0.47 -1.53 -10.30
N GLN A 27 -1.66 -1.69 -9.75
CA GLN A 27 -2.14 -2.98 -9.27
C GLN A 27 -2.34 -3.97 -10.42
N PRO A 28 -1.99 -5.24 -10.20
CA PRO A 28 -2.37 -6.30 -11.11
C PRO A 28 -3.89 -6.40 -11.20
N SER A 29 -4.42 -6.76 -12.37
CA SER A 29 -5.87 -6.73 -12.61
C SER A 29 -6.66 -7.57 -11.59
N CYS A 30 -6.10 -8.69 -11.13
CA CYS A 30 -6.78 -9.56 -10.16
C CYS A 30 -7.00 -8.90 -8.79
N TYR A 31 -6.24 -7.86 -8.46
CA TYR A 31 -6.36 -7.22 -7.15
C TYR A 31 -7.56 -6.30 -7.03
N PHE A 32 -8.09 -5.87 -8.15
CA PHE A 32 -9.31 -5.10 -8.12
C PHE A 32 -10.45 -5.92 -7.50
N ASP A 33 -10.51 -7.19 -7.89
CA ASP A 33 -11.55 -8.09 -7.37
C ASP A 33 -11.36 -8.40 -5.89
N LEU A 34 -10.11 -8.45 -5.42
CA LEU A 34 -9.82 -8.73 -4.02
C LEU A 34 -10.29 -7.60 -3.09
N PHE A 35 -10.34 -6.37 -3.60
CA PHE A 35 -10.80 -5.23 -2.83
C PHE A 35 -12.24 -4.84 -3.15
N ASN A 36 -12.86 -5.53 -4.10
CA ASN A 36 -14.24 -5.28 -4.47
C ASN A 36 -15.16 -6.09 -3.56
N ASP A 37 -15.06 -5.85 -2.27
CA ASP A 37 -15.89 -6.50 -1.28
C ASP A 37 -17.12 -5.63 -1.04
N GLN A 38 -18.27 -6.15 -1.36
CA GLN A 38 -19.52 -5.40 -1.27
C GLN A 38 -19.89 -4.96 0.14
N PHE A 39 -19.20 -5.48 1.13
CA PHE A 39 -19.48 -5.14 2.52
C PHE A 39 -18.53 -4.08 3.08
N VAL A 40 -17.58 -3.63 2.28
CA VAL A 40 -16.62 -2.61 2.70
C VAL A 40 -16.94 -1.31 1.98
N ASP A 41 -17.25 -0.28 2.74
CA ASP A 41 -17.54 1.04 2.20
C ASP A 41 -16.25 1.86 2.23
N PHE A 42 -15.57 1.95 1.09
CA PHE A 42 -14.40 2.79 0.95
C PHE A 42 -14.46 3.53 -0.38
N ASP A 43 -13.75 4.65 -0.45
CA ASP A 43 -13.75 5.54 -1.60
C ASP A 43 -12.41 5.47 -2.31
N VAL A 44 -12.41 5.07 -3.58
CA VAL A 44 -11.19 5.01 -4.39
C VAL A 44 -10.98 6.36 -5.05
N GLN A 45 -9.86 7.01 -4.77
CA GLN A 45 -9.57 8.35 -5.27
C GLN A 45 -8.20 8.41 -5.96
N TYR A 46 -8.19 8.97 -7.16
CA TYR A 46 -6.96 9.19 -7.92
C TYR A 46 -6.60 10.66 -8.05
N ASP A 47 -7.44 11.57 -7.56
CA ASP A 47 -7.16 12.99 -7.58
C ASP A 47 -6.03 13.30 -6.58
N PRO A 48 -4.88 13.85 -7.06
CA PRO A 48 -3.76 14.15 -6.17
C PRO A 48 -4.09 15.15 -5.07
N LEU A 49 -5.13 15.95 -5.24
CA LEU A 49 -5.53 16.96 -4.26
C LEU A 49 -6.35 16.37 -3.10
N ILE A 50 -6.81 15.14 -3.24
CA ILE A 50 -7.56 14.48 -2.17
C ILE A 50 -6.62 13.57 -1.40
N LEU A 51 -6.48 13.82 -0.09
CA LEU A 51 -5.60 13.02 0.76
C LEU A 51 -6.21 11.64 1.04
N LYS A 52 -5.38 10.63 1.05
CA LYS A 52 -5.78 9.24 1.23
C LYS A 52 -5.41 8.71 2.60
N ASP A 53 -6.25 7.82 3.12
CA ASP A 53 -5.97 7.06 4.33
C ASP A 53 -5.05 5.88 4.03
N PHE A 54 -5.15 5.34 2.82
CA PHE A 54 -4.52 4.08 2.44
C PHE A 54 -4.09 4.14 0.99
N ILE A 55 -2.83 3.81 0.72
CA ILE A 55 -2.30 3.71 -0.64
C ILE A 55 -1.61 2.36 -0.77
N LEU A 56 -1.97 1.57 -1.78
CA LEU A 56 -1.30 0.32 -2.10
C LEU A 56 -0.60 0.48 -3.44
N PHE A 57 0.72 0.40 -3.43
CA PHE A 57 1.58 0.69 -4.56
C PHE A 57 2.34 -0.57 -4.95
N PHE A 58 2.07 -1.10 -6.14
CA PHE A 58 2.76 -2.26 -6.68
C PHE A 58 3.92 -1.81 -7.56
N ILE A 59 5.11 -2.35 -7.35
CA ILE A 59 6.31 -1.92 -8.08
C ILE A 59 7.21 -3.12 -8.39
N LYS A 60 7.72 -3.17 -9.62
CA LYS A 60 8.71 -4.16 -10.05
C LYS A 60 10.03 -3.50 -10.41
N ASP A 61 10.00 -2.26 -10.85
CA ASP A 61 11.15 -1.53 -11.35
C ASP A 61 11.54 -0.44 -10.36
N LYS A 62 12.79 -0.47 -9.90
CA LYS A 62 13.25 0.50 -8.91
C LYS A 62 13.55 1.87 -9.51
N ASN A 63 13.64 2.01 -10.84
CA ASN A 63 14.06 3.26 -11.47
C ASN A 63 13.12 4.43 -11.17
N GLU A 64 11.82 4.19 -11.13
CA GLU A 64 10.83 5.23 -10.85
C GLU A 64 10.27 5.15 -9.43
N PHE A 65 10.74 4.19 -8.67
CA PHE A 65 10.17 3.90 -7.35
C PHE A 65 10.24 5.11 -6.42
N GLU A 66 11.42 5.70 -6.27
CA GLU A 66 11.60 6.79 -5.31
C GLU A 66 10.79 8.02 -5.67
N ALA A 67 10.77 8.41 -6.94
CA ALA A 67 10.00 9.57 -7.39
C ALA A 67 8.51 9.35 -7.16
N THR A 68 8.02 8.15 -7.47
CA THR A 68 6.60 7.82 -7.26
C THR A 68 6.26 7.80 -5.77
N LEU A 69 7.11 7.19 -4.95
CA LEU A 69 6.89 7.14 -3.50
C LEU A 69 6.81 8.54 -2.90
N ARG A 70 7.71 9.43 -3.32
CA ARG A 70 7.72 10.81 -2.85
C ARG A 70 6.42 11.53 -3.21
N SER A 71 5.96 11.32 -4.43
CA SER A 71 4.70 11.89 -4.90
C SER A 71 3.52 11.37 -4.10
N LEU A 72 3.49 10.06 -3.85
CA LEU A 72 2.39 9.43 -3.08
C LEU A 72 2.37 9.91 -1.63
N LYS A 73 3.55 10.16 -1.05
CA LYS A 73 3.61 10.70 0.31
C LYS A 73 2.86 12.01 0.42
N ASN A 74 2.93 12.85 -0.60
CA ASN A 74 2.24 14.13 -0.62
C ASN A 74 0.72 13.98 -0.73
N GLU A 75 0.23 12.81 -1.13
CA GLU A 75 -1.19 12.52 -1.21
C GLU A 75 -1.71 11.78 0.02
N LEU A 76 -0.87 11.57 1.02
CA LEU A 76 -1.20 10.76 2.18
C LEU A 76 -1.61 11.63 3.35
N LYS A 77 -2.69 11.25 4.04
CA LYS A 77 -3.04 11.88 5.32
C LYS A 77 -1.92 11.63 6.32
N GLN A 78 -1.77 12.54 7.29
CA GLN A 78 -0.68 12.45 8.27
C GLN A 78 -0.70 11.14 9.06
N ASN A 79 -1.87 10.57 9.30
CA ASN A 79 -2.03 9.28 9.97
C ASN A 79 -2.32 8.14 9.00
N GLY A 80 -2.12 8.35 7.70
CA GLY A 80 -2.37 7.34 6.69
C GLY A 80 -1.23 6.34 6.56
N MET A 81 -1.41 5.39 5.65
CA MET A 81 -0.42 4.34 5.41
C MET A 81 -0.21 4.11 3.92
N ILE A 82 1.04 3.80 3.56
CA ILE A 82 1.38 3.36 2.20
C ILE A 82 1.91 1.94 2.32
N TRP A 83 1.31 1.02 1.58
CA TRP A 83 1.84 -0.32 1.43
C TRP A 83 2.58 -0.39 0.10
N VAL A 84 3.87 -0.64 0.13
CA VAL A 84 4.67 -0.86 -1.09
C VAL A 84 4.80 -2.36 -1.29
N SER A 85 4.33 -2.84 -2.44
CA SER A 85 4.31 -4.26 -2.75
C SER A 85 5.26 -4.57 -3.90
N TRP A 86 6.05 -5.61 -3.75
CA TRP A 86 7.02 -6.05 -4.77
C TRP A 86 6.95 -7.58 -4.91
N PRO A 87 7.40 -8.14 -6.07
CA PRO A 87 7.38 -9.58 -6.25
C PRO A 87 8.35 -10.29 -5.32
N LYS A 88 7.92 -11.41 -4.76
CA LYS A 88 8.77 -12.27 -3.95
C LYS A 88 9.84 -12.91 -4.82
N LYS A 89 11.02 -13.18 -4.26
CA LYS A 89 12.08 -13.89 -4.96
C LYS A 89 11.59 -15.22 -5.52
N LEU A 90 10.83 -15.94 -4.72
CA LEU A 90 10.35 -17.28 -5.09
C LEU A 90 9.23 -17.28 -6.12
N SER A 91 8.67 -16.11 -6.45
CA SER A 91 7.60 -16.01 -7.43
C SER A 91 8.10 -16.15 -8.86
N LYS A 92 9.41 -16.03 -9.08
CA LYS A 92 10.06 -16.05 -10.40
C LYS A 92 9.72 -14.83 -11.27
N VAL A 93 9.00 -13.85 -10.73
CA VAL A 93 8.81 -12.58 -11.42
C VAL A 93 10.09 -11.78 -11.27
N GLU A 94 10.66 -11.37 -12.40
CA GLU A 94 11.91 -10.61 -12.38
C GLU A 94 11.70 -9.24 -11.75
N THR A 95 12.58 -8.89 -10.80
CA THR A 95 12.54 -7.57 -10.18
C THR A 95 13.86 -7.28 -9.48
N ALA A 96 14.24 -6.00 -9.46
CA ALA A 96 15.35 -5.51 -8.66
C ALA A 96 14.88 -5.07 -7.27
N MET A 97 13.57 -5.14 -7.00
CA MET A 97 13.03 -4.68 -5.73
C MET A 97 13.23 -5.69 -4.62
N SER A 98 13.38 -5.19 -3.40
CA SER A 98 13.52 -6.02 -2.20
C SER A 98 13.04 -5.20 -1.00
N LYS A 99 12.79 -5.88 0.12
CA LYS A 99 12.41 -5.22 1.37
C LYS A 99 13.44 -4.15 1.75
N ASP A 100 14.73 -4.47 1.61
CA ASP A 100 15.80 -3.55 1.97
C ASP A 100 15.78 -2.27 1.14
N ILE A 101 15.59 -2.41 -0.17
CA ILE A 101 15.49 -1.26 -1.07
C ILE A 101 14.28 -0.40 -0.70
N VAL A 102 13.13 -1.00 -0.46
CA VAL A 102 11.91 -0.28 -0.08
C VAL A 102 12.14 0.47 1.22
N ARG A 103 12.70 -0.20 2.23
CA ARG A 103 12.94 0.39 3.55
C ARG A 103 13.90 1.58 3.48
N LYS A 104 15.03 1.39 2.81
CA LYS A 104 16.03 2.46 2.69
C LYS A 104 15.48 3.68 1.96
N THR A 105 14.75 3.46 0.87
CA THR A 105 14.14 4.54 0.11
C THR A 105 13.09 5.26 0.95
N ALA A 106 12.29 4.52 1.72
CA ALA A 106 11.27 5.11 2.59
C ALA A 106 11.90 6.03 3.63
N ILE A 107 12.94 5.54 4.31
CA ILE A 107 13.62 6.33 5.35
C ILE A 107 14.20 7.61 4.76
N ARG A 108 14.80 7.52 3.58
CA ARG A 108 15.37 8.67 2.88
C ARG A 108 14.31 9.73 2.54
N ASN A 109 13.05 9.32 2.45
CA ASN A 109 11.94 10.19 2.09
C ASN A 109 10.99 10.52 3.25
N GLY A 110 11.45 10.30 4.47
CA GLY A 110 10.67 10.70 5.65
C GLY A 110 9.54 9.77 6.02
N LEU A 111 9.65 8.50 5.63
CA LEU A 111 8.70 7.47 6.01
C LEU A 111 9.41 6.41 6.84
N VAL A 112 8.67 5.67 7.62
CA VAL A 112 9.22 4.59 8.43
C VAL A 112 8.43 3.31 8.18
N ASP A 113 9.13 2.17 8.16
CA ASP A 113 8.50 0.87 7.99
C ASP A 113 7.93 0.39 9.32
N VAL A 114 6.76 -0.22 9.26
CA VAL A 114 6.03 -0.68 10.46
C VAL A 114 5.87 -2.19 10.46
N LYS A 115 5.54 -2.76 9.31
CA LYS A 115 5.12 -4.16 9.26
C LYS A 115 5.30 -4.71 7.85
N VAL A 116 5.78 -5.94 7.76
CA VAL A 116 5.85 -6.67 6.49
C VAL A 116 4.71 -7.67 6.44
N CYS A 117 4.20 -7.92 5.24
CA CYS A 117 3.07 -8.80 5.05
C CYS A 117 3.19 -9.51 3.71
N SER A 118 2.72 -10.75 3.64
CA SER A 118 2.56 -11.46 2.38
C SER A 118 1.20 -11.11 1.81
N VAL A 119 1.18 -10.56 0.60
CA VAL A 119 -0.08 -10.23 -0.07
C VAL A 119 -0.69 -11.50 -0.65
N ASP A 120 0.13 -12.25 -1.38
CA ASP A 120 -0.26 -13.55 -1.94
C ASP A 120 1.00 -14.36 -2.28
N GLU A 121 0.88 -15.35 -3.14
CA GLU A 121 2.02 -16.20 -3.53
C GLU A 121 3.10 -15.41 -4.30
N THR A 122 2.71 -14.34 -4.97
CA THR A 122 3.60 -13.56 -5.82
C THR A 122 4.15 -12.32 -5.12
N TRP A 123 3.35 -11.65 -4.30
CA TRP A 123 3.66 -10.32 -3.81
C TRP A 123 3.87 -10.26 -2.30
N SER A 124 4.93 -9.56 -1.90
CA SER A 124 5.14 -9.11 -0.51
C SER A 124 4.81 -7.65 -0.41
N ALA A 125 4.58 -7.15 0.80
CA ALA A 125 4.33 -5.74 1.01
C ALA A 125 4.93 -5.25 2.33
N LEU A 126 5.34 -3.98 2.36
CA LEU A 126 5.89 -3.32 3.54
C LEU A 126 5.05 -2.09 3.82
N LYS A 127 4.52 -2.00 5.04
CA LYS A 127 3.71 -0.86 5.48
C LYS A 127 4.62 0.29 5.88
N LEU A 128 4.38 1.45 5.29
CA LEU A 128 5.12 2.68 5.57
C LEU A 128 4.15 3.73 6.13
N VAL A 129 4.62 4.49 7.10
CA VAL A 129 3.83 5.57 7.70
C VAL A 129 4.73 6.79 7.91
N ILE A 130 4.12 7.95 8.07
CA ILE A 130 4.84 9.15 8.48
C ILE A 130 5.13 8.99 9.97
N PRO A 131 6.40 9.12 10.40
CA PRO A 131 6.71 8.98 11.83
C PRO A 131 5.87 9.91 12.68
N VAL A 132 5.42 9.44 13.83
CA VAL A 132 4.54 10.22 14.72
C VAL A 132 5.12 11.60 15.02
N LYS A 133 6.44 11.67 15.25
CA LYS A 133 7.13 12.92 15.55
C LYS A 133 7.08 13.94 14.42
N ASP A 134 6.87 13.48 13.18
CA ASP A 134 6.86 14.33 11.99
C ASP A 134 5.46 14.70 11.51
N ARG A 135 4.44 14.20 12.18
CA ARG A 135 3.04 14.48 11.80
C ARG A 135 2.66 15.89 12.23
N LYS A 136 1.94 16.53 11.34
CA LYS A 136 1.51 17.92 11.55
C LYS A 136 0.12 18.02 12.10
#